data_8b980700ea896175fd4bd8a944251749
#
_entry.id   8b980700ea896175fd4bd8a944251749
#
_cell.length_a   1.000
_cell.length_b   1.000
_cell.length_c   1.000
_cell.angle_alpha   90.00
_cell.angle_beta   90.00
_cell.angle_gamma   90.00
#
_symmetry.space_group_name_H-M   'P 1'
#
loop_
_entity.id
_entity.type
_entity.pdbx_description
1 polymer ?
#
loop_
_entity_poly.entity_id
_entity_poly.type
_entity_poly.pdbx_seq_one_letter_code
_entity_poly.pdbx_strand_id
1 'polypeptide(L)'
;SSKGGKTAGLKAALSAWGDPERLMVNFNATQVGLERTAAFYCDLPLGIDERQLAGKNQEGLEKTIYMIASGTGKIRGAKGGGLQTMRQWRTVAMATGEEPLSTDTSQTGVSTRVLEIYGGPFETEEQASLMHQESTQNFGWAGPEFIEHVLKVSEKSICDKYDEMLRYVMSIAKGKSGSHVAGISAVALADAMIDTWFFGSQDAPEPEADPEKEEGKDDEKQITINQESWDRAKRMAASILQEQIAAASGDVNENAVQFITDWVISNKAYFGEKAIGTCLGTMSESGNRPAGW
;
A
#
# COMPACT_ATOMS: atom_id res chain seq x y z
N SER A 1 2.56 -9.53 17.28
CA SER A 1 3.29 -9.25 18.52
C SER A 1 3.32 -7.76 18.75
N SER A 2 2.90 -7.30 19.91
CA SER A 2 2.84 -5.87 20.27
C SER A 2 4.23 -5.19 20.31
N LYS A 3 5.30 -5.95 20.14
CA LYS A 3 6.71 -5.52 20.23
C LYS A 3 7.36 -5.11 18.90
N GLY A 4 6.64 -5.17 17.80
CA GLY A 4 7.22 -4.90 16.46
C GLY A 4 7.37 -3.42 16.10
N GLY A 5 7.10 -2.48 17.00
CA GLY A 5 7.25 -1.05 16.74
C GLY A 5 6.34 -0.47 15.64
N LYS A 6 5.26 -1.17 15.26
CA LYS A 6 4.36 -0.74 14.16
C LYS A 6 3.81 0.66 14.36
N THR A 7 3.30 0.97 15.55
CA THR A 7 2.81 2.31 15.90
C THR A 7 3.92 3.36 15.87
N ALA A 8 5.16 3.01 16.30
CA ALA A 8 6.30 3.91 16.19
C ALA A 8 6.66 4.20 14.73
N GLY A 9 6.62 3.20 13.86
CA GLY A 9 6.81 3.37 12.41
C GLY A 9 5.73 4.25 11.77
N LEU A 10 4.45 4.06 12.14
CA LEU A 10 3.37 4.91 11.66
C LEU A 10 3.55 6.36 12.12
N LYS A 11 3.92 6.58 13.39
CA LYS A 11 4.22 7.92 13.91
C LYS A 11 5.41 8.56 13.20
N ALA A 12 6.47 7.80 12.94
CA ALA A 12 7.60 8.29 12.17
C ALA A 12 7.20 8.75 10.76
N ALA A 13 6.36 7.99 10.07
CA ALA A 13 5.87 8.39 8.75
C ALA A 13 4.99 9.65 8.80
N LEU A 14 4.13 9.78 9.81
CA LEU A 14 3.28 10.96 10.00
C LEU A 14 4.07 12.19 10.44
N SER A 15 5.15 12.01 11.23
CA SER A 15 5.98 13.11 11.73
C SER A 15 6.61 13.94 10.61
N ALA A 16 6.77 13.41 9.41
CA ALA A 16 7.19 14.17 8.24
C ALA A 16 6.26 15.38 7.97
N TRP A 17 4.97 15.27 8.29
CA TRP A 17 3.93 16.23 7.96
C TRP A 17 3.44 17.07 9.15
N GLY A 18 3.65 16.61 10.37
CA GLY A 18 3.21 17.32 11.58
C GLY A 18 3.26 16.46 12.83
N ASP A 19 2.63 16.95 13.90
CA ASP A 19 2.54 16.23 15.18
C ASP A 19 1.84 14.87 14.97
N PRO A 20 2.55 13.74 15.08
CA PRO A 20 1.99 12.43 14.80
C PRO A 20 0.87 12.02 15.75
N GLU A 21 0.85 12.55 16.99
CA GLU A 21 -0.22 12.29 17.96
C GLU A 21 -1.55 12.91 17.51
N ARG A 22 -1.51 14.00 16.76
CA ARG A 22 -2.69 14.68 16.22
C ARG A 22 -3.11 14.17 14.84
N LEU A 23 -2.15 13.68 14.05
CA LEU A 23 -2.40 13.19 12.70
C LEU A 23 -2.91 11.75 12.66
N MET A 24 -2.78 11.01 13.77
CA MET A 24 -3.18 9.62 13.87
C MET A 24 -4.60 9.50 14.44
N VAL A 25 -5.40 8.64 13.81
CA VAL A 25 -6.70 8.20 14.31
C VAL A 25 -6.69 6.70 14.56
N ASN A 26 -7.71 6.14 15.16
CA ASN A 26 -7.84 4.69 15.33
C ASN A 26 -9.09 4.14 14.61
N PHE A 27 -9.15 2.84 14.41
CA PHE A 27 -10.27 2.17 13.77
C PHE A 27 -11.57 2.19 14.58
N ASN A 28 -11.57 2.66 15.83
CA ASN A 28 -12.78 2.85 16.64
C ASN A 28 -13.56 4.11 16.23
N ALA A 29 -13.26 4.68 15.08
CA ALA A 29 -13.97 5.82 14.52
C ALA A 29 -15.20 5.36 13.71
N THR A 30 -16.25 6.18 13.71
CA THR A 30 -17.39 5.94 12.82
C THR A 30 -16.98 6.18 11.36
N GLN A 31 -17.62 5.49 10.41
CA GLN A 31 -17.39 5.70 8.99
C GLN A 31 -17.55 7.18 8.57
N VAL A 32 -18.52 7.90 9.16
CA VAL A 32 -18.71 9.33 8.93
C VAL A 32 -17.57 10.16 9.52
N GLY A 33 -17.05 9.75 10.68
CA GLY A 33 -15.88 10.36 11.28
C GLY A 33 -14.66 10.24 10.37
N LEU A 34 -14.35 9.04 9.92
CA LEU A 34 -13.23 8.79 8.99
C LEU A 34 -13.39 9.54 7.65
N GLU A 35 -14.62 9.60 7.10
CA GLU A 35 -14.93 10.39 5.89
C GLU A 35 -14.60 11.88 6.10
N ARG A 36 -14.97 12.43 7.26
CA ARG A 36 -14.68 13.83 7.58
C ARG A 36 -13.20 14.07 7.80
N THR A 37 -12.52 13.16 8.46
CA THR A 37 -11.08 13.22 8.70
C THR A 37 -10.31 13.13 7.38
N ALA A 38 -10.63 12.18 6.50
CA ALA A 38 -10.02 12.06 5.18
C ALA A 38 -10.21 13.35 4.35
N ALA A 39 -11.43 13.93 4.37
CA ALA A 39 -11.69 15.18 3.68
C ALA A 39 -11.00 16.40 4.31
N PHE A 40 -10.75 16.38 5.60
CA PHE A 40 -10.02 17.46 6.29
C PHE A 40 -8.54 17.44 5.94
N TYR A 41 -7.91 16.26 5.97
CA TYR A 41 -6.49 16.13 5.59
C TYR A 41 -6.29 16.23 4.06
N CYS A 42 -7.30 15.89 3.28
CA CYS A 42 -7.35 16.00 1.83
C CYS A 42 -6.19 15.31 1.12
N ASP A 43 -5.07 16.00 0.93
CA ASP A 43 -3.88 15.52 0.21
C ASP A 43 -2.76 15.02 1.14
N LEU A 44 -2.91 15.16 2.47
CA LEU A 44 -1.96 14.66 3.45
C LEU A 44 -2.22 13.17 3.78
N PRO A 45 -1.21 12.43 4.24
CA PRO A 45 -1.40 11.04 4.63
C PRO A 45 -2.35 10.91 5.83
N LEU A 46 -3.17 9.86 5.83
CA LEU A 46 -4.08 9.52 6.91
C LEU A 46 -3.53 8.31 7.69
N GLY A 47 -3.11 8.51 8.93
CA GLY A 47 -2.67 7.43 9.81
C GLY A 47 -3.82 6.81 10.58
N ILE A 48 -3.98 5.48 10.53
CA ILE A 48 -5.02 4.74 11.25
C ILE A 48 -4.36 3.62 12.04
N ASP A 49 -4.35 3.74 13.36
CA ASP A 49 -3.73 2.74 14.22
C ASP A 49 -4.75 1.72 14.75
N GLU A 50 -4.23 0.57 15.20
CA GLU A 50 -4.98 -0.47 15.90
C GLU A 50 -6.15 -1.04 15.09
N ARG A 51 -5.87 -1.67 13.95
CA ARG A 51 -6.88 -2.35 13.11
C ARG A 51 -7.79 -3.28 13.92
N GLN A 52 -7.27 -3.92 14.99
CA GLN A 52 -8.03 -4.81 15.86
C GLN A 52 -9.21 -4.12 16.56
N LEU A 53 -9.21 -2.78 16.70
CA LEU A 53 -10.34 -2.01 17.24
C LEU A 53 -11.53 -1.90 16.26
N ALA A 54 -11.33 -2.23 14.98
CA ALA A 54 -12.45 -2.38 14.04
C ALA A 54 -13.39 -3.54 14.42
N GLY A 55 -12.96 -4.40 15.36
CA GLY A 55 -13.70 -5.56 15.80
C GLY A 55 -13.82 -6.63 14.71
N LYS A 56 -14.72 -7.60 14.91
CA LYS A 56 -14.97 -8.69 13.96
C LYS A 56 -15.88 -8.31 12.79
N ASN A 57 -16.21 -7.03 12.63
CA ASN A 57 -17.07 -6.56 11.54
C ASN A 57 -16.26 -6.37 10.24
N GLN A 58 -15.95 -7.47 9.58
CA GLN A 58 -15.21 -7.47 8.30
C GLN A 58 -15.92 -6.63 7.22
N GLU A 59 -17.24 -6.72 7.13
CA GLU A 59 -18.02 -5.94 6.15
C GLU A 59 -17.89 -4.43 6.38
N GLY A 60 -17.87 -3.99 7.64
CA GLY A 60 -17.67 -2.58 7.99
C GLY A 60 -16.26 -2.09 7.63
N LEU A 61 -15.24 -2.94 7.84
CA LEU A 61 -13.86 -2.67 7.47
C LEU A 61 -13.71 -2.55 5.95
N GLU A 62 -14.25 -3.49 5.19
CA GLU A 62 -14.23 -3.45 3.72
C GLU A 62 -14.90 -2.20 3.17
N LYS A 63 -16.08 -1.84 3.69
CA LYS A 63 -16.76 -0.58 3.31
C LYS A 63 -15.91 0.65 3.59
N THR A 64 -15.13 0.64 4.68
CA THR A 64 -14.20 1.73 5.02
C THR A 64 -13.05 1.80 4.03
N ILE A 65 -12.44 0.66 3.68
CA ILE A 65 -11.37 0.59 2.68
C ILE A 65 -11.88 1.12 1.33
N TYR A 66 -13.04 0.66 0.87
CA TYR A 66 -13.64 1.15 -0.38
C TYR A 66 -13.90 2.67 -0.33
N MET A 67 -14.42 3.18 0.77
CA MET A 67 -14.70 4.61 0.93
C MET A 67 -13.40 5.43 0.83
N ILE A 68 -12.37 5.06 1.60
CA ILE A 68 -11.09 5.78 1.58
C ILE A 68 -10.48 5.72 0.19
N ALA A 69 -10.42 4.54 -0.42
CA ALA A 69 -9.82 4.34 -1.75
C ALA A 69 -10.61 5.00 -2.89
N SER A 70 -11.93 5.25 -2.72
CA SER A 70 -12.72 5.95 -3.74
C SER A 70 -12.43 7.44 -3.82
N GLY A 71 -11.83 8.02 -2.79
CA GLY A 71 -11.55 9.46 -2.71
C GLY A 71 -12.80 10.34 -2.58
N THR A 72 -13.98 9.75 -2.35
CA THR A 72 -15.25 10.48 -2.32
C THR A 72 -16.16 10.00 -1.20
N GLY A 73 -16.84 10.95 -0.54
CA GLY A 73 -17.80 10.66 0.50
C GLY A 73 -19.17 10.23 -0.04
N LYS A 74 -20.02 9.77 0.86
CA LYS A 74 -21.40 9.41 0.51
C LYS A 74 -22.22 10.63 0.10
N ILE A 75 -23.04 10.49 -0.93
CA ILE A 75 -24.06 11.47 -1.30
C ILE A 75 -25.14 11.48 -0.20
N ARG A 76 -25.49 12.67 0.29
CA ARG A 76 -26.51 12.87 1.32
C ARG A 76 -27.47 13.97 0.91
N GLY A 77 -28.76 13.79 1.23
CA GLY A 77 -29.75 14.84 1.10
C GLY A 77 -29.48 15.99 2.08
N ALA A 78 -29.79 17.21 1.68
CA ALA A 78 -29.77 18.37 2.55
C ALA A 78 -31.14 18.57 3.24
N LYS A 79 -31.12 19.05 4.49
CA LYS A 79 -32.36 19.28 5.25
C LYS A 79 -33.33 20.27 4.57
N GLY A 80 -32.82 21.19 3.75
CA GLY A 80 -33.59 22.18 2.99
C GLY A 80 -33.96 21.74 1.57
N GLY A 81 -33.76 20.46 1.21
CA GLY A 81 -33.92 19.95 -0.16
C GLY A 81 -32.60 19.97 -0.93
N GLY A 82 -32.51 19.14 -1.99
CA GLY A 82 -31.28 18.97 -2.78
C GLY A 82 -30.22 18.08 -2.12
N LEU A 83 -29.00 18.21 -2.53
CA LEU A 83 -27.86 17.40 -2.07
C LEU A 83 -26.87 18.24 -1.24
N GLN A 84 -26.27 17.60 -0.24
CA GLN A 84 -25.11 18.18 0.45
C GLN A 84 -23.90 18.14 -0.47
N THR A 85 -22.97 19.09 -0.30
CA THR A 85 -21.67 19.06 -0.98
C THR A 85 -20.95 17.76 -0.64
N MET A 86 -20.60 17.02 -1.68
CA MET A 86 -19.86 15.76 -1.54
C MET A 86 -18.41 16.07 -1.16
N ARG A 87 -17.94 15.41 -0.12
CA ARG A 87 -16.52 15.50 0.30
C ARG A 87 -15.64 14.71 -0.64
N GLN A 88 -14.44 15.22 -0.88
CA GLN A 88 -13.43 14.58 -1.70
C GLN A 88 -12.07 14.62 -1.01
N TRP A 89 -11.20 13.68 -1.34
CA TRP A 89 -9.82 13.59 -0.87
C TRP A 89 -8.97 12.77 -1.82
N ARG A 90 -7.64 12.98 -1.75
CA ARG A 90 -6.62 12.25 -2.51
C ARG A 90 -5.52 11.84 -1.54
N THR A 91 -5.83 11.02 -0.57
CA THR A 91 -4.91 10.63 0.49
C THR A 91 -4.39 9.21 0.31
N VAL A 92 -3.22 8.96 0.86
CA VAL A 92 -2.75 7.60 1.16
C VAL A 92 -3.08 7.31 2.62
N ALA A 93 -3.87 6.26 2.86
CA ALA A 93 -4.11 5.79 4.22
C ALA A 93 -3.02 4.78 4.59
N MET A 94 -2.34 5.04 5.72
CA MET A 94 -1.39 4.11 6.34
C MET A 94 -2.04 3.52 7.58
N ALA A 95 -2.07 2.19 7.67
CA ALA A 95 -2.71 1.50 8.79
C ALA A 95 -1.76 0.51 9.46
N THR A 96 -1.91 0.34 10.77
CA THR A 96 -1.22 -0.70 11.54
C THR A 96 -2.21 -1.69 12.14
N GLY A 97 -1.78 -2.90 12.37
CA GLY A 97 -2.60 -3.94 12.99
C GLY A 97 -1.83 -5.23 13.24
N GLU A 98 -2.45 -6.12 13.98
CA GLU A 98 -1.93 -7.49 14.20
C GLU A 98 -2.47 -8.48 13.17
N GLU A 99 -3.59 -8.14 12.54
CA GLU A 99 -4.23 -8.92 11.49
C GLU A 99 -4.22 -8.14 10.17
N PRO A 100 -4.18 -8.82 9.01
CA PRO A 100 -4.26 -8.17 7.71
C PRO A 100 -5.61 -7.43 7.53
N LEU A 101 -5.61 -6.42 6.68
CA LEU A 101 -6.83 -5.71 6.29
C LEU A 101 -7.67 -6.51 5.29
N SER A 102 -7.01 -7.27 4.41
CA SER A 102 -7.65 -8.22 3.51
C SER A 102 -7.55 -9.65 4.09
N THR A 103 -8.56 -10.46 3.90
CA THR A 103 -8.62 -11.85 4.32
C THR A 103 -8.97 -12.72 3.13
N ASP A 104 -8.81 -14.04 3.23
CA ASP A 104 -9.16 -14.99 2.17
C ASP A 104 -10.65 -14.92 1.77
N THR A 105 -11.51 -14.40 2.65
CA THR A 105 -12.93 -14.18 2.39
C THR A 105 -13.25 -12.79 1.89
N SER A 106 -12.27 -11.89 1.82
CA SER A 106 -12.47 -10.53 1.33
C SER A 106 -12.75 -10.51 -0.17
N GLN A 107 -13.57 -9.54 -0.59
CA GLN A 107 -13.81 -9.33 -2.02
C GLN A 107 -12.50 -8.96 -2.72
N THR A 108 -12.26 -9.50 -3.90
CA THR A 108 -11.07 -9.22 -4.73
C THR A 108 -10.78 -7.72 -4.87
N GLY A 109 -11.81 -6.89 -4.90
CA GLY A 109 -11.66 -5.44 -4.97
C GLY A 109 -11.06 -4.78 -3.72
N VAL A 110 -11.12 -5.41 -2.54
CA VAL A 110 -10.46 -4.93 -1.32
C VAL A 110 -8.96 -5.18 -1.43
N SER A 111 -8.56 -6.41 -1.72
CA SER A 111 -7.16 -6.81 -1.82
C SER A 111 -6.38 -5.99 -2.87
N THR A 112 -7.02 -5.57 -3.96
CA THR A 112 -6.37 -4.73 -4.98
C THR A 112 -6.13 -3.28 -4.56
N ARG A 113 -6.72 -2.84 -3.45
CA ARG A 113 -6.60 -1.46 -2.93
C ARG A 113 -5.67 -1.34 -1.73
N VAL A 114 -5.19 -2.45 -1.22
CA VAL A 114 -4.35 -2.50 -0.02
C VAL A 114 -3.00 -3.09 -0.38
N LEU A 115 -1.94 -2.38 -0.02
CA LEU A 115 -0.58 -2.92 -0.02
C LEU A 115 -0.27 -3.35 1.41
N GLU A 116 -0.14 -4.64 1.63
CA GLU A 116 0.17 -5.20 2.95
C GLU A 116 1.66 -5.47 3.08
N ILE A 117 2.27 -4.92 4.12
CA ILE A 117 3.68 -5.12 4.45
C ILE A 117 3.73 -5.85 5.78
N TYR A 118 4.37 -7.00 5.79
CA TYR A 118 4.45 -7.89 6.95
C TYR A 118 5.73 -7.65 7.76
N GLY A 119 5.64 -7.90 9.06
CA GLY A 119 6.75 -7.74 9.98
C GLY A 119 6.71 -6.46 10.80
N GLY A 120 7.78 -6.17 11.50
CA GLY A 120 7.98 -4.95 12.24
C GLY A 120 8.96 -4.03 11.50
N PRO A 121 8.78 -2.71 11.58
CA PRO A 121 9.68 -1.76 10.93
C PRO A 121 11.06 -1.65 11.59
N PHE A 122 11.25 -2.21 12.77
CA PHE A 122 12.50 -2.14 13.55
C PHE A 122 12.95 -3.53 13.98
N GLU A 123 14.28 -3.69 14.05
CA GLU A 123 14.91 -4.94 14.47
C GLU A 123 14.89 -5.10 16.00
N THR A 124 14.97 -4.00 16.75
CA THR A 124 15.00 -4.01 18.21
C THR A 124 13.97 -3.07 18.84
N GLU A 125 13.60 -3.33 20.10
CA GLU A 125 12.72 -2.47 20.89
C GLU A 125 13.36 -1.08 21.15
N GLU A 126 14.67 -1.02 21.29
CA GLU A 126 15.41 0.22 21.48
C GLU A 126 15.29 1.14 20.27
N GLN A 127 15.43 0.59 19.06
CA GLN A 127 15.24 1.33 17.81
C GLN A 127 13.81 1.87 17.70
N ALA A 128 12.80 1.05 18.02
CA ALA A 128 11.40 1.48 18.01
C ALA A 128 11.14 2.57 19.05
N SER A 129 11.71 2.47 20.24
CA SER A 129 11.59 3.46 21.32
C SER A 129 12.26 4.77 20.96
N LEU A 130 13.48 4.72 20.40
CA LEU A 130 14.19 5.90 19.93
C LEU A 130 13.40 6.60 18.81
N MET A 131 12.92 5.85 17.82
CA MET A 131 12.12 6.41 16.74
C MET A 131 10.83 7.05 17.23
N HIS A 132 10.15 6.42 18.21
CA HIS A 132 8.98 7.01 18.84
C HIS A 132 9.31 8.34 19.52
N GLN A 133 10.39 8.39 20.30
CA GLN A 133 10.82 9.61 20.98
C GLN A 133 11.16 10.71 19.98
N GLU A 134 11.99 10.41 18.99
CA GLU A 134 12.43 11.39 18.00
C GLU A 134 11.26 11.91 17.15
N SER A 135 10.35 11.05 16.69
CA SER A 135 9.21 11.45 15.88
C SER A 135 8.17 12.29 16.62
N THR A 136 8.12 12.21 17.96
CA THR A 136 7.23 13.05 18.77
C THR A 136 7.84 14.40 19.19
N GLN A 137 9.15 14.53 19.05
CA GLN A 137 9.88 15.79 19.33
C GLN A 137 10.26 16.56 18.07
N ASN A 138 10.52 15.85 16.98
CA ASN A 138 11.00 16.39 15.71
C ASN A 138 9.99 16.06 14.61
N PHE A 139 9.09 16.98 14.31
CA PHE A 139 8.05 16.74 13.29
C PHE A 139 7.74 17.98 12.46
N GLY A 140 7.08 17.76 11.30
CA GLY A 140 6.56 18.81 10.44
C GLY A 140 7.58 19.46 9.51
N TRP A 141 8.79 18.90 9.36
CA TRP A 141 9.85 19.48 8.55
C TRP A 141 10.06 18.77 7.22
N ALA A 142 10.18 17.45 7.26
CA ALA A 142 10.57 16.67 6.07
C ALA A 142 9.54 16.73 4.94
N GLY A 143 8.25 16.74 5.24
CA GLY A 143 7.20 16.84 4.23
C GLY A 143 7.22 18.15 3.45
N PRO A 144 7.17 19.33 4.10
CA PRO A 144 7.32 20.61 3.43
C PRO A 144 8.61 20.72 2.61
N GLU A 145 9.74 20.29 3.16
CA GLU A 145 11.04 20.29 2.45
C GLU A 145 10.98 19.41 1.18
N PHE A 146 10.39 18.22 1.29
CA PHE A 146 10.18 17.36 0.13
C PHE A 146 9.34 18.05 -0.96
N ILE A 147 8.26 18.74 -0.56
CA ILE A 147 7.42 19.49 -1.52
C ILE A 147 8.20 20.63 -2.16
N GLU A 148 9.07 21.33 -1.41
CA GLU A 148 9.92 22.37 -2.00
C GLU A 148 10.86 21.80 -3.08
N HIS A 149 11.42 20.61 -2.86
CA HIS A 149 12.20 19.92 -3.90
C HIS A 149 11.34 19.54 -5.11
N VAL A 150 10.14 18.99 -4.88
CA VAL A 150 9.20 18.64 -5.96
C VAL A 150 8.84 19.85 -6.80
N LEU A 151 8.61 21.02 -6.18
CA LEU A 151 8.26 22.25 -6.89
C LEU A 151 9.42 22.87 -7.71
N LYS A 152 10.64 22.44 -7.48
CA LYS A 152 11.83 22.88 -8.23
C LYS A 152 12.07 22.10 -9.52
N VAL A 153 11.36 21.00 -9.74
CA VAL A 153 11.49 20.13 -10.92
C VAL A 153 10.22 20.15 -11.75
N SER A 154 10.30 19.85 -13.03
CA SER A 154 9.13 19.85 -13.90
C SER A 154 8.25 18.60 -13.64
N GLU A 155 6.94 18.80 -13.70
CA GLU A 155 5.95 17.71 -13.61
C GLU A 155 6.23 16.61 -14.64
N LYS A 156 6.57 17.00 -15.86
CA LYS A 156 6.92 16.06 -16.92
C LYS A 156 8.09 15.17 -16.55
N SER A 157 9.13 15.74 -15.96
CA SER A 157 10.32 14.99 -15.54
C SER A 157 9.99 13.94 -14.44
N ILE A 158 9.10 14.29 -13.51
CA ILE A 158 8.60 13.37 -12.50
C ILE A 158 7.77 12.25 -13.16
N CYS A 159 6.87 12.61 -14.08
CA CYS A 159 6.07 11.64 -14.84
C CYS A 159 6.93 10.67 -15.64
N ASP A 160 7.96 11.17 -16.33
CA ASP A 160 8.89 10.33 -17.10
C ASP A 160 9.63 9.33 -16.19
N LYS A 161 10.06 9.75 -15.01
CA LYS A 161 10.67 8.86 -14.00
C LYS A 161 9.67 7.87 -13.40
N TYR A 162 8.44 8.29 -13.18
CA TYR A 162 7.36 7.38 -12.76
C TYR A 162 7.11 6.30 -13.82
N ASP A 163 7.02 6.68 -15.08
CA ASP A 163 6.81 5.74 -16.19
C ASP A 163 7.99 4.76 -16.36
N GLU A 164 9.22 5.21 -16.07
CA GLU A 164 10.39 4.34 -16.05
C GLU A 164 10.28 3.29 -14.94
N MET A 165 9.93 3.71 -13.71
CA MET A 165 9.73 2.80 -12.58
C MET A 165 8.53 1.87 -12.82
N LEU A 166 7.44 2.39 -13.37
CA LEU A 166 6.24 1.62 -13.70
C LEU A 166 6.56 0.50 -14.69
N ARG A 167 7.30 0.78 -15.75
CA ARG A 167 7.74 -0.24 -16.72
C ARG A 167 8.60 -1.32 -16.06
N TYR A 168 9.49 -0.92 -15.15
CA TYR A 168 10.29 -1.90 -14.39
C TYR A 168 9.40 -2.79 -13.52
N VAL A 169 8.52 -2.22 -12.69
CA VAL A 169 7.63 -2.98 -11.81
C VAL A 169 6.70 -3.88 -12.61
N MET A 170 6.14 -3.39 -13.73
CA MET A 170 5.33 -4.21 -14.66
C MET A 170 6.11 -5.42 -15.17
N SER A 171 7.40 -5.26 -15.51
CA SER A 171 8.22 -6.36 -16.05
C SER A 171 8.41 -7.51 -15.06
N ILE A 172 8.33 -7.24 -13.76
CA ILE A 172 8.51 -8.25 -12.71
C ILE A 172 7.20 -8.69 -12.04
N ALA A 173 6.06 -8.06 -12.38
CA ALA A 173 4.78 -8.24 -11.66
C ALA A 173 4.06 -9.57 -11.93
N LYS A 174 4.43 -10.33 -12.94
CA LYS A 174 3.87 -11.67 -13.25
C LYS A 174 2.32 -11.74 -13.18
N GLY A 175 1.63 -10.77 -13.78
CA GLY A 175 0.16 -10.77 -13.84
C GLY A 175 -0.57 -10.20 -12.62
N LYS A 176 0.12 -9.52 -11.71
CA LYS A 176 -0.50 -8.81 -10.59
C LYS A 176 -1.39 -7.65 -11.02
N SER A 177 -2.29 -7.26 -10.10
CA SER A 177 -3.19 -6.12 -10.28
C SER A 177 -2.45 -4.84 -10.67
N GLY A 178 -2.95 -4.15 -11.70
CA GLY A 178 -2.42 -2.86 -12.13
C GLY A 178 -2.40 -1.80 -11.02
N SER A 179 -3.34 -1.87 -10.07
CA SER A 179 -3.37 -0.97 -8.92
C SER A 179 -2.17 -1.16 -7.98
N HIS A 180 -1.79 -2.41 -7.70
CA HIS A 180 -0.59 -2.71 -6.92
C HIS A 180 0.68 -2.24 -7.64
N VAL A 181 0.78 -2.54 -8.93
CA VAL A 181 1.93 -2.11 -9.75
C VAL A 181 2.09 -0.59 -9.73
N ALA A 182 1.00 0.15 -9.93
CA ALA A 182 1.01 1.60 -9.90
C ALA A 182 1.40 2.15 -8.52
N GLY A 183 0.80 1.62 -7.44
CA GLY A 183 1.10 2.02 -6.07
C GLY A 183 2.55 1.77 -5.68
N ILE A 184 3.07 0.57 -5.96
CA ILE A 184 4.47 0.20 -5.68
C ILE A 184 5.42 1.10 -6.46
N SER A 185 5.10 1.41 -7.72
CA SER A 185 5.94 2.30 -8.55
C SER A 185 6.01 3.72 -7.99
N ALA A 186 4.88 4.25 -7.49
CA ALA A 186 4.84 5.57 -6.87
C ALA A 186 5.66 5.61 -5.56
N VAL A 187 5.51 4.59 -4.71
CA VAL A 187 6.29 4.48 -3.46
C VAL A 187 7.79 4.35 -3.76
N ALA A 188 8.17 3.54 -4.74
CA ALA A 188 9.57 3.35 -5.11
C ALA A 188 10.19 4.64 -5.71
N LEU A 189 9.44 5.38 -6.54
CA LEU A 189 9.92 6.67 -7.03
C LEU A 189 10.12 7.65 -5.86
N ALA A 190 9.14 7.75 -4.96
CA ALA A 190 9.26 8.63 -3.80
C ALA A 190 10.46 8.26 -2.91
N ASP A 191 10.71 6.97 -2.68
CA ASP A 191 11.88 6.50 -1.94
C ASP A 191 13.20 6.92 -2.62
N ALA A 192 13.31 6.77 -3.95
CA ALA A 192 14.48 7.20 -4.70
C ALA A 192 14.71 8.72 -4.62
N MET A 193 13.61 9.51 -4.66
CA MET A 193 13.66 10.96 -4.52
C MET A 193 14.11 11.37 -3.11
N ILE A 194 13.52 10.78 -2.08
CA ILE A 194 13.88 11.04 -0.67
C ILE A 194 15.34 10.71 -0.43
N ASP A 195 15.77 9.53 -0.86
CA ASP A 195 17.15 9.09 -0.66
C ASP A 195 18.15 10.02 -1.36
N THR A 196 17.84 10.44 -2.58
CA THR A 196 18.70 11.37 -3.33
C THR A 196 18.74 12.75 -2.67
N TRP A 197 17.60 13.30 -2.26
CA TRP A 197 17.52 14.69 -1.79
C TRP A 197 17.92 14.89 -0.34
N PHE A 198 17.69 13.90 0.53
CA PHE A 198 17.96 14.03 1.96
C PHE A 198 19.19 13.27 2.44
N PHE A 199 19.56 12.17 1.74
CA PHE A 199 20.62 11.26 2.19
C PHE A 199 21.72 11.06 1.14
N GLY A 200 21.54 11.56 -0.09
CA GLY A 200 22.57 11.52 -1.11
C GLY A 200 23.80 12.29 -0.67
N SER A 201 25.00 11.77 -0.99
CA SER A 201 26.22 12.51 -0.74
C SER A 201 26.19 13.86 -1.47
N GLN A 202 26.44 14.95 -0.77
CA GLN A 202 26.48 16.32 -1.31
C GLN A 202 27.62 16.55 -2.30
N ASP A 203 28.31 15.48 -2.74
CA ASP A 203 29.42 15.53 -3.70
C ASP A 203 28.98 15.57 -5.17
N ALA A 204 27.67 15.64 -5.47
CA ALA A 204 27.26 16.02 -6.81
C ALA A 204 27.49 17.53 -6.95
N PRO A 205 28.41 17.98 -7.84
CA PRO A 205 28.60 19.41 -8.05
C PRO A 205 27.25 19.99 -8.47
N GLU A 206 26.82 21.07 -7.79
CA GLU A 206 25.76 21.90 -8.33
C GLU A 206 26.16 22.20 -9.76
N PRO A 207 25.24 22.04 -10.77
CA PRO A 207 25.56 22.43 -12.12
C PRO A 207 26.02 23.89 -12.06
N GLU A 208 27.29 24.14 -12.37
CA GLU A 208 27.83 25.49 -12.44
C GLU A 208 26.88 26.33 -13.29
N ALA A 209 26.30 27.33 -12.68
CA ALA A 209 25.43 28.28 -13.37
C ALA A 209 26.30 28.89 -14.49
N ASP A 210 26.06 28.51 -15.73
CA ASP A 210 26.70 29.09 -16.88
C ASP A 210 26.24 30.58 -16.97
N PRO A 211 27.12 31.53 -16.68
CA PRO A 211 26.74 32.95 -16.61
C PRO A 211 26.33 33.55 -17.97
N GLU A 212 26.39 32.79 -19.06
CA GLU A 212 26.02 33.23 -20.41
C GLU A 212 24.71 32.60 -20.94
N LYS A 213 23.98 31.83 -20.15
CA LYS A 213 22.63 31.39 -20.54
C LYS A 213 21.63 32.51 -20.32
N GLU A 214 21.20 33.11 -21.43
CA GLU A 214 20.10 34.07 -21.48
C GLU A 214 18.88 33.59 -20.72
N GLU A 215 18.37 34.40 -19.79
CA GLU A 215 17.06 34.28 -19.17
C GLU A 215 15.96 34.34 -20.25
N GLY A 216 15.57 33.19 -20.83
CA GLY A 216 14.63 33.27 -21.94
C GLY A 216 14.02 31.98 -22.44
N LYS A 217 14.24 30.84 -21.79
CA LYS A 217 13.45 29.64 -22.01
C LYS A 217 13.20 28.98 -20.62
N ASP A 218 11.95 28.63 -20.36
CA ASP A 218 11.58 27.71 -19.28
C ASP A 218 12.36 26.38 -19.48
N ASP A 219 13.62 26.35 -19.05
CA ASP A 219 14.39 25.14 -18.92
C ASP A 219 13.72 24.39 -17.77
N GLU A 220 12.74 23.55 -18.12
CA GLU A 220 12.07 22.62 -17.21
C GLU A 220 13.16 21.84 -16.46
N LYS A 221 13.42 22.21 -15.20
CA LYS A 221 14.45 21.53 -14.39
C LYS A 221 14.10 20.05 -14.29
N GLN A 222 14.96 19.23 -14.85
CA GLN A 222 14.79 17.79 -14.79
C GLN A 222 15.13 17.26 -13.41
N ILE A 223 14.36 16.24 -12.97
CA ILE A 223 14.68 15.53 -11.74
C ILE A 223 15.95 14.72 -11.93
N THR A 224 16.93 14.94 -11.05
CA THR A 224 18.12 14.10 -10.96
C THR A 224 17.97 13.15 -9.79
N ILE A 225 18.06 11.85 -10.07
CA ILE A 225 18.04 10.78 -9.06
C ILE A 225 19.37 10.05 -9.21
N ASN A 226 20.10 9.87 -8.12
CA ASN A 226 21.35 9.13 -8.17
C ASN A 226 21.10 7.64 -8.45
N GLN A 227 22.06 6.99 -9.09
CA GLN A 227 21.90 5.61 -9.55
C GLN A 227 21.76 4.62 -8.39
N GLU A 228 22.44 4.85 -7.27
CA GLU A 228 22.36 3.98 -6.09
C GLU A 228 20.96 4.03 -5.45
N SER A 229 20.40 5.24 -5.28
CA SER A 229 19.03 5.44 -4.79
C SER A 229 18.00 4.78 -5.71
N TRP A 230 18.22 4.91 -7.04
CA TRP A 230 17.34 4.29 -8.03
C TRP A 230 17.36 2.77 -7.95
N ASP A 231 18.54 2.16 -7.84
CA ASP A 231 18.68 0.72 -7.74
C ASP A 231 18.20 0.18 -6.38
N ARG A 232 18.35 0.95 -5.30
CA ARG A 232 17.75 0.65 -4.00
C ARG A 232 16.24 0.62 -4.07
N ALA A 233 15.64 1.65 -4.66
CA ALA A 233 14.18 1.74 -4.84
C ALA A 233 13.62 0.59 -5.69
N LYS A 234 14.33 0.17 -6.73
CA LYS A 234 13.99 -1.03 -7.51
C LYS A 234 14.00 -2.32 -6.68
N ARG A 235 15.01 -2.48 -5.82
CA ARG A 235 15.07 -3.65 -4.91
C ARG A 235 13.92 -3.64 -3.90
N MET A 236 13.60 -2.48 -3.33
CA MET A 236 12.45 -2.32 -2.44
C MET A 236 11.14 -2.64 -3.15
N ALA A 237 10.93 -2.11 -4.36
CA ALA A 237 9.74 -2.42 -5.17
C ALA A 237 9.60 -3.93 -5.42
N ALA A 238 10.69 -4.61 -5.76
CA ALA A 238 10.69 -6.05 -5.98
C ALA A 238 10.35 -6.83 -4.69
N SER A 239 10.87 -6.41 -3.53
CA SER A 239 10.56 -7.01 -2.24
C SER A 239 9.07 -6.87 -1.88
N ILE A 240 8.53 -5.66 -1.96
CA ILE A 240 7.11 -5.41 -1.69
C ILE A 240 6.22 -6.22 -2.64
N LEU A 241 6.58 -6.28 -3.92
CA LEU A 241 5.82 -7.06 -4.90
C LEU A 241 5.85 -8.55 -4.59
N GLN A 242 6.99 -9.11 -4.14
CA GLN A 242 7.09 -10.50 -3.72
C GLN A 242 6.21 -10.80 -2.50
N GLU A 243 6.14 -9.90 -1.53
CA GLU A 243 5.22 -10.03 -0.39
C GLU A 243 3.76 -10.07 -0.84
N GLN A 244 3.37 -9.18 -1.79
CA GLN A 244 2.01 -9.20 -2.35
C GLN A 244 1.75 -10.50 -3.15
N ILE A 245 2.76 -11.09 -3.79
CA ILE A 245 2.63 -12.37 -4.49
C ILE A 245 2.47 -13.52 -3.48
N ALA A 246 3.25 -13.52 -2.41
CA ALA A 246 3.14 -14.53 -1.36
C ALA A 246 1.79 -14.47 -0.63
N ALA A 247 1.31 -13.27 -0.31
CA ALA A 247 0.02 -13.06 0.32
C ALA A 247 -1.17 -13.45 -0.59
N ALA A 248 -1.03 -13.27 -1.91
CA ALA A 248 -2.06 -13.63 -2.89
C ALA A 248 -1.89 -15.04 -3.48
N SER A 249 -0.88 -15.82 -3.06
CA SER A 249 -0.88 -17.27 -3.29
C SER A 249 -1.99 -17.99 -2.50
N GLY A 250 -2.70 -17.24 -1.64
CA GLY A 250 -4.06 -17.52 -1.19
C GLY A 250 -5.14 -17.04 -2.16
N ASP A 251 -4.91 -16.99 -3.47
CA ASP A 251 -5.97 -16.63 -4.43
C ASP A 251 -7.18 -17.56 -4.20
N VAL A 252 -8.35 -16.94 -4.01
CA VAL A 252 -9.62 -17.64 -3.77
C VAL A 252 -9.84 -18.76 -4.79
N ASN A 253 -9.38 -18.59 -6.03
CA ASN A 253 -9.49 -19.59 -7.07
C ASN A 253 -8.49 -20.75 -6.86
N GLU A 254 -7.24 -20.46 -6.50
CA GLU A 254 -6.25 -21.51 -6.20
C GLU A 254 -6.64 -22.25 -4.90
N ASN A 255 -7.08 -21.52 -3.87
CA ASN A 255 -7.61 -22.12 -2.64
C ASN A 255 -8.87 -22.93 -2.89
N ALA A 256 -9.78 -22.47 -3.75
CA ALA A 256 -10.96 -23.23 -4.13
C ALA A 256 -10.59 -24.51 -4.89
N VAL A 257 -9.64 -24.42 -5.83
CA VAL A 257 -9.12 -25.59 -6.54
C VAL A 257 -8.43 -26.55 -5.56
N GLN A 258 -7.59 -26.04 -4.66
CA GLN A 258 -6.92 -26.87 -3.66
C GLN A 258 -7.94 -27.50 -2.71
N PHE A 259 -8.91 -26.74 -2.21
CA PHE A 259 -9.98 -27.25 -1.35
C PHE A 259 -10.80 -28.34 -2.06
N ILE A 260 -11.19 -28.14 -3.32
CA ILE A 260 -11.89 -29.14 -4.12
C ILE A 260 -11.01 -30.37 -4.31
N THR A 261 -9.73 -30.17 -4.60
CA THR A 261 -8.76 -31.25 -4.76
C THR A 261 -8.62 -32.08 -3.49
N ASP A 262 -8.42 -31.41 -2.35
CA ASP A 262 -8.29 -32.06 -1.04
C ASP A 262 -9.58 -32.76 -0.63
N TRP A 263 -10.74 -32.15 -0.94
CA TRP A 263 -12.04 -32.77 -0.69
C TRP A 263 -12.24 -34.01 -1.57
N VAL A 264 -11.89 -33.95 -2.85
CA VAL A 264 -11.94 -35.11 -3.77
C VAL A 264 -11.00 -36.20 -3.29
N ILE A 265 -9.77 -35.86 -2.86
CA ILE A 265 -8.81 -36.83 -2.30
C ILE A 265 -9.36 -37.49 -1.04
N SER A 266 -9.92 -36.70 -0.14
CA SER A 266 -10.49 -37.18 1.14
C SER A 266 -11.74 -38.05 0.93
N ASN A 267 -12.48 -37.81 -0.15
CA ASN A 267 -13.71 -38.50 -0.49
C ASN A 267 -13.56 -39.40 -1.73
N LYS A 268 -12.34 -39.78 -2.10
CA LYS A 268 -12.03 -40.57 -3.29
C LYS A 268 -12.87 -41.85 -3.45
N ALA A 269 -13.37 -42.44 -2.37
CA ALA A 269 -14.25 -43.57 -2.38
C ALA A 269 -15.57 -43.32 -3.12
N TYR A 270 -15.99 -42.09 -3.27
CA TYR A 270 -17.23 -41.67 -3.92
C TYR A 270 -17.05 -41.28 -5.39
N PHE A 271 -15.80 -41.20 -5.88
CA PHE A 271 -15.49 -40.81 -7.26
C PHE A 271 -15.13 -42.02 -8.11
N GLY A 272 -15.58 -42.02 -9.37
CA GLY A 272 -15.28 -43.09 -10.31
C GLY A 272 -13.79 -43.14 -10.68
N GLU A 273 -13.35 -44.34 -11.00
CA GLU A 273 -11.97 -44.68 -11.34
C GLU A 273 -11.32 -43.75 -12.37
N LYS A 274 -12.06 -43.38 -13.43
CA LYS A 274 -11.57 -42.50 -14.50
C LYS A 274 -11.32 -41.07 -14.00
N ALA A 275 -12.19 -40.52 -13.16
CA ALA A 275 -12.05 -39.19 -12.65
C ALA A 275 -10.85 -39.10 -11.70
N ILE A 276 -10.69 -40.08 -10.80
CA ILE A 276 -9.58 -40.10 -9.82
C ILE A 276 -8.26 -40.52 -10.51
N GLY A 277 -8.27 -41.54 -11.34
CA GLY A 277 -7.07 -42.04 -12.02
C GLY A 277 -6.45 -41.04 -12.98
N THR A 278 -7.27 -40.22 -13.68
CA THR A 278 -6.77 -39.19 -14.59
C THR A 278 -6.29 -37.94 -13.90
N CYS A 279 -6.95 -37.54 -12.80
CA CYS A 279 -6.65 -36.28 -12.12
C CYS A 279 -5.78 -36.45 -10.87
N LEU A 280 -5.87 -37.59 -10.15
CA LEU A 280 -5.28 -37.76 -8.82
C LEU A 280 -4.40 -39.02 -8.68
N GLY A 281 -4.31 -39.85 -9.70
CA GLY A 281 -3.36 -40.96 -9.82
C GLY A 281 -3.58 -42.17 -8.88
N THR A 282 -4.68 -42.24 -8.15
CA THR A 282 -4.98 -43.39 -7.24
C THR A 282 -6.42 -43.84 -7.33
N MET A 283 -6.63 -45.13 -7.21
CA MET A 283 -7.92 -45.79 -7.27
C MET A 283 -8.44 -46.20 -5.90
N SER A 284 -9.73 -46.12 -5.67
CA SER A 284 -10.37 -46.67 -4.49
C SER A 284 -10.99 -48.00 -4.80
N GLU A 285 -10.63 -49.06 -4.05
CA GLU A 285 -11.22 -50.36 -4.12
C GLU A 285 -12.52 -50.50 -3.31
N SER A 286 -12.99 -49.38 -2.68
CA SER A 286 -14.22 -49.44 -1.89
C SER A 286 -15.45 -49.53 -2.79
N GLY A 287 -16.32 -50.49 -2.59
CA GLY A 287 -17.51 -50.76 -3.41
C GLY A 287 -18.64 -49.72 -3.33
N ASN A 288 -18.33 -48.47 -2.98
CA ASN A 288 -19.28 -47.36 -2.95
C ASN A 288 -19.54 -46.80 -4.35
N ARG A 289 -20.79 -46.46 -4.66
CA ARG A 289 -21.14 -45.83 -5.92
C ARG A 289 -20.45 -44.49 -6.08
N PRO A 290 -19.89 -44.16 -7.24
CA PRO A 290 -19.27 -42.88 -7.49
C PRO A 290 -20.25 -41.70 -7.29
N ALA A 291 -19.83 -40.63 -6.66
CA ALA A 291 -20.65 -39.44 -6.43
C ALA A 291 -20.65 -38.43 -7.57
N GLY A 292 -20.03 -38.73 -8.69
CA GLY A 292 -19.79 -37.78 -9.79
C GLY A 292 -20.49 -38.10 -11.11
N TRP A 293 -21.67 -38.78 -11.08
CA TRP A 293 -22.43 -39.08 -12.30
C TRP A 293 -23.92 -38.88 -12.12
#